data_b4810daa590cbd13fa273ef55c1b3e2f
#
_entry.id   b4810daa590cbd13fa273ef55c1b3e2f
#
_cell.length_a   1.000
_cell.length_b   1.000
_cell.length_c   1.000
_cell.angle_alpha   90.00
_cell.angle_beta   90.00
_cell.angle_gamma   90.00
#
_symmetry.space_group_name_H-M   'P 1'
#
loop_
_entity.id
_entity.type
_entity.pdbx_description
1 polymer ?
#
loop_
_entity_poly.entity_id
_entity_poly.type
_entity_poly.pdbx_seq_one_letter_code
_entity_poly.pdbx_strand_id
1 'polypeptide(L)'
;KDGWAVHAATHVMEMQGRIGEGIEWLVSRERDWAPDNGFAFHNFWHLALFHLDGADHAKALELYDRAVHPGPAQMLLTLVDATALLWRLVLDGADVGLRFGEVADEWESKLDGEGGNYAFNDLHAALAFAATGRDAAMARLLQHVARAAESTGTNGAMEREVGMPLIRAIAAYGRG
;
A
#
# COMPACT_ATOMS: atom_id res chain seq x y z
N LYS A 1 18.31 -14.76 -10.91
CA LYS A 1 17.95 -13.39 -11.31
C LYS A 1 16.47 -13.27 -11.70
N ASP A 2 15.62 -14.01 -11.02
CA ASP A 2 14.18 -13.97 -11.24
C ASP A 2 13.52 -13.37 -9.98
N GLY A 3 13.17 -12.06 -10.05
CA GLY A 3 12.54 -11.33 -8.98
C GLY A 3 11.19 -11.92 -8.57
N TRP A 4 10.45 -12.51 -9.50
CA TRP A 4 9.17 -13.16 -9.24
C TRP A 4 9.32 -14.48 -8.47
N ALA A 5 10.32 -15.29 -8.80
CA ALA A 5 10.60 -16.51 -8.06
C ALA A 5 11.06 -16.20 -6.62
N VAL A 6 11.85 -15.14 -6.44
CA VAL A 6 12.24 -14.65 -5.11
C VAL A 6 11.02 -14.21 -4.32
N HIS A 7 10.13 -13.43 -4.94
CA HIS A 7 8.88 -12.95 -4.37
C HIS A 7 7.95 -14.09 -3.94
N ALA A 8 7.76 -15.10 -4.78
CA ALA A 8 6.91 -16.25 -4.44
C ALA A 8 7.41 -17.00 -3.19
N ALA A 9 8.73 -17.19 -3.06
CA ALA A 9 9.32 -17.79 -1.86
C ALA A 9 9.17 -16.88 -0.63
N THR A 10 9.24 -15.56 -0.81
CA THR A 10 9.03 -14.57 0.25
C THR A 10 7.63 -14.68 0.85
N HIS A 11 6.59 -14.80 0.03
CA HIS A 11 5.23 -15.02 0.51
C HIS A 11 5.08 -16.27 1.37
N VAL A 12 5.75 -17.36 1.03
CA VAL A 12 5.70 -18.59 1.85
C VAL A 12 6.29 -18.33 3.24
N MET A 13 7.41 -17.61 3.32
CA MET A 13 8.05 -17.28 4.60
C MET A 13 7.18 -16.33 5.43
N GLU A 14 6.59 -15.33 4.80
CA GLU A 14 5.68 -14.38 5.44
C GLU A 14 4.46 -15.09 6.02
N MET A 15 3.77 -15.93 5.25
CA MET A 15 2.62 -16.71 5.70
C MET A 15 2.94 -17.69 6.83
N GLN A 16 4.19 -18.11 6.96
CA GLN A 16 4.67 -19.03 8.00
C GLN A 16 5.29 -18.28 9.21
N GLY A 17 5.35 -16.96 9.19
CA GLY A 17 5.99 -16.17 10.26
C GLY A 17 7.51 -16.39 10.37
N ARG A 18 8.17 -16.76 9.28
CA ARG A 18 9.62 -17.03 9.23
C ARG A 18 10.43 -15.75 8.99
N ILE A 19 10.29 -14.78 9.91
CA ILE A 19 10.79 -13.41 9.75
C ILE A 19 12.30 -13.38 9.48
N GLY A 20 13.11 -14.00 10.32
CA GLY A 20 14.58 -13.99 10.16
C GLY A 20 15.04 -14.63 8.85
N GLU A 21 14.42 -15.72 8.44
CA GLU A 21 14.73 -16.39 7.17
C GLU A 21 14.30 -15.56 5.97
N GLY A 22 13.15 -14.87 6.05
CA GLY A 22 12.67 -13.96 5.01
C GLY A 22 13.60 -12.77 4.79
N ILE A 23 14.11 -12.16 5.88
CA ILE A 23 15.11 -11.10 5.82
C ILE A 23 16.41 -11.63 5.16
N GLU A 24 16.95 -12.75 5.64
CA GLU A 24 18.16 -13.34 5.08
C GLU A 24 17.97 -13.71 3.59
N TRP A 25 16.82 -14.28 3.23
CA TRP A 25 16.47 -14.65 1.87
C TRP A 25 16.53 -13.46 0.92
N LEU A 26 15.90 -12.34 1.29
CA LEU A 26 15.87 -11.14 0.46
C LEU A 26 17.21 -10.42 0.41
N VAL A 27 17.85 -10.19 1.56
CA VAL A 27 19.10 -9.44 1.67
C VAL A 27 20.26 -10.17 0.98
N SER A 28 20.42 -11.49 1.20
CA SER A 28 21.52 -12.25 0.58
C SER A 28 21.46 -12.30 -0.94
N ARG A 29 20.27 -12.04 -1.53
CA ARG A 29 20.01 -12.09 -2.98
C ARG A 29 19.68 -10.74 -3.59
N GLU A 30 19.75 -9.63 -2.85
CA GLU A 30 19.40 -8.29 -3.33
C GLU A 30 20.08 -7.97 -4.67
N ARG A 31 21.38 -8.29 -4.82
CA ARG A 31 22.12 -8.11 -6.07
C ARG A 31 21.58 -8.90 -7.28
N ASP A 32 20.76 -9.92 -7.03
CA ASP A 32 20.21 -10.77 -8.07
C ASP A 32 18.81 -10.35 -8.51
N TRP A 33 18.02 -9.72 -7.64
CA TRP A 33 16.64 -9.37 -7.92
C TRP A 33 16.37 -7.85 -7.97
N ALA A 34 17.20 -7.00 -7.34
CA ALA A 34 16.94 -5.57 -7.30
C ALA A 34 17.41 -4.79 -8.53
N PRO A 35 18.64 -5.01 -9.10
CA PRO A 35 19.09 -4.22 -10.22
C PRO A 35 18.25 -4.45 -11.49
N ASP A 36 17.96 -3.37 -12.20
CA ASP A 36 17.26 -3.38 -13.50
C ASP A 36 15.91 -4.12 -13.48
N ASN A 37 15.25 -4.13 -12.32
CA ASN A 37 13.99 -4.81 -12.12
C ASN A 37 12.91 -3.82 -11.67
N GLY A 38 11.96 -3.54 -12.56
CA GLY A 38 10.82 -2.65 -12.28
C GLY A 38 9.88 -3.14 -11.16
N PHE A 39 10.04 -4.38 -10.69
CA PHE A 39 9.28 -4.96 -9.57
C PHE A 39 10.07 -4.98 -8.24
N ALA A 40 11.31 -4.46 -8.24
CA ALA A 40 12.16 -4.49 -7.05
C ALA A 40 11.53 -3.78 -5.84
N PHE A 41 10.80 -2.68 -6.05
CA PHE A 41 10.14 -1.94 -4.98
C PHE A 41 9.23 -2.85 -4.13
N HIS A 42 8.53 -3.79 -4.75
CA HIS A 42 7.62 -4.70 -4.07
C HIS A 42 8.37 -5.76 -3.24
N ASN A 43 9.51 -6.26 -3.70
CA ASN A 43 10.37 -7.11 -2.88
C ASN A 43 10.97 -6.35 -1.68
N PHE A 44 11.31 -5.07 -1.86
CA PHE A 44 11.70 -4.21 -0.74
C PHE A 44 10.55 -3.94 0.23
N TRP A 45 9.31 -3.84 -0.26
CA TRP A 45 8.14 -3.76 0.57
C TRP A 45 7.97 -5.00 1.45
N HIS A 46 8.12 -6.22 0.92
CA HIS A 46 8.13 -7.44 1.72
C HIS A 46 9.27 -7.45 2.76
N LEU A 47 10.46 -6.98 2.39
CA LEU A 47 11.56 -6.85 3.34
C LEU A 47 11.20 -5.88 4.48
N ALA A 48 10.53 -4.77 4.16
CA ALA A 48 10.04 -3.82 5.16
C ALA A 48 8.95 -4.44 6.05
N LEU A 49 8.07 -5.29 5.52
CA LEU A 49 7.08 -6.03 6.31
C LEU A 49 7.75 -6.99 7.31
N PHE A 50 8.78 -7.73 6.92
CA PHE A 50 9.53 -8.58 7.85
C PHE A 50 10.18 -7.77 8.98
N HIS A 51 10.72 -6.58 8.68
CA HIS A 51 11.25 -5.70 9.73
C HIS A 51 10.15 -5.15 10.63
N LEU A 52 8.99 -4.81 10.08
CA LEU A 52 7.83 -4.40 10.86
C LEU A 52 7.36 -5.51 11.80
N ASP A 53 7.21 -6.75 11.29
CA ASP A 53 6.83 -7.91 12.10
C ASP A 53 7.87 -8.25 13.17
N GLY A 54 9.13 -7.89 12.94
CA GLY A 54 10.21 -7.95 13.92
C GLY A 54 10.29 -6.74 14.87
N ALA A 55 9.31 -5.82 14.80
CA ALA A 55 9.27 -4.55 15.55
C ALA A 55 10.47 -3.61 15.28
N ASP A 56 11.14 -3.76 14.15
CA ASP A 56 12.22 -2.86 13.68
C ASP A 56 11.62 -1.76 12.76
N HIS A 57 10.84 -0.86 13.35
CA HIS A 57 10.18 0.23 12.65
C HIS A 57 11.18 1.17 11.94
N ALA A 58 12.35 1.37 12.55
CA ALA A 58 13.38 2.24 11.97
C ALA A 58 13.88 1.69 10.62
N LYS A 59 14.10 0.37 10.55
CA LYS A 59 14.54 -0.29 9.31
C LYS A 59 13.42 -0.35 8.27
N ALA A 60 12.18 -0.57 8.70
CA ALA A 60 11.03 -0.53 7.80
C ALA A 60 10.87 0.86 7.15
N LEU A 61 11.03 1.95 7.92
CA LEU A 61 10.99 3.32 7.41
C LEU A 61 12.20 3.65 6.51
N GLU A 62 13.40 3.18 6.84
CA GLU A 62 14.57 3.32 5.95
C GLU A 62 14.32 2.67 4.58
N LEU A 63 13.74 1.46 4.57
CA LEU A 63 13.40 0.75 3.34
C LEU A 63 12.29 1.45 2.57
N TYR A 64 11.29 2.01 3.27
CA TYR A 64 10.26 2.84 2.68
C TYR A 64 10.89 4.00 1.89
N ASP A 65 11.72 4.83 2.53
CA ASP A 65 12.32 6.01 1.93
C ASP A 65 13.29 5.66 0.79
N ARG A 66 14.05 4.58 0.95
CA ARG A 66 15.10 4.20 0.00
C ARG A 66 14.59 3.49 -1.24
N ALA A 67 13.56 2.67 -1.10
CA ALA A 67 13.29 1.66 -2.12
C ALA A 67 11.79 1.39 -2.39
N VAL A 68 10.91 1.52 -1.40
CA VAL A 68 9.47 1.33 -1.62
C VAL A 68 8.86 2.58 -2.26
N HIS A 69 9.15 3.76 -1.69
CA HIS A 69 8.63 5.04 -2.17
C HIS A 69 9.71 6.14 -2.12
N PRO A 70 10.79 6.02 -2.93
CA PRO A 70 11.90 6.98 -2.92
C PRO A 70 11.56 8.32 -3.61
N GLY A 71 10.34 8.50 -4.07
CA GLY A 71 9.82 9.68 -4.76
C GLY A 71 8.51 9.34 -5.46
N PRO A 72 7.94 10.24 -6.27
CA PRO A 72 6.62 10.10 -6.86
C PRO A 72 6.44 8.75 -7.57
N ALA A 73 5.34 8.07 -7.25
CA ALA A 73 5.04 6.72 -7.74
C ALA A 73 4.81 6.70 -9.25
N GLN A 74 5.59 5.87 -9.95
CA GLN A 74 5.45 5.65 -11.41
C GLN A 74 4.32 4.68 -11.74
N MET A 75 3.94 3.83 -10.79
CA MET A 75 2.86 2.85 -10.92
C MET A 75 1.94 2.91 -9.69
N LEU A 76 0.65 2.64 -9.88
CA LEU A 76 -0.30 2.60 -8.76
C LEU A 76 0.07 1.54 -7.71
N LEU A 77 0.66 0.42 -8.11
CA LEU A 77 1.09 -0.61 -7.16
C LEU A 77 2.14 -0.07 -6.17
N THR A 78 3.06 0.79 -6.62
CA THR A 78 4.02 1.44 -5.71
C THR A 78 3.30 2.28 -4.64
N LEU A 79 2.27 3.01 -5.06
CA LEU A 79 1.48 3.85 -4.16
C LEU A 79 0.62 3.02 -3.19
N VAL A 80 0.12 1.87 -3.66
CA VAL A 80 -0.57 0.87 -2.83
C VAL A 80 0.38 0.34 -1.75
N ASP A 81 1.57 -0.12 -2.13
CA ASP A 81 2.58 -0.66 -1.21
C ASP A 81 3.00 0.38 -0.17
N ALA A 82 3.26 1.61 -0.62
CA ALA A 82 3.60 2.73 0.26
C ALA A 82 2.50 2.98 1.31
N THR A 83 1.25 3.10 0.86
CA THR A 83 0.10 3.32 1.74
C THR A 83 -0.07 2.17 2.73
N ALA A 84 0.01 0.93 2.24
CA ALA A 84 -0.18 -0.27 3.07
C ALA A 84 0.89 -0.40 4.15
N LEU A 85 2.14 -0.07 3.84
CA LEU A 85 3.24 -0.12 4.82
C LEU A 85 3.09 0.98 5.89
N LEU A 86 2.81 2.21 5.47
CA LEU A 86 2.61 3.33 6.41
C LEU A 86 1.41 3.08 7.33
N TRP A 87 0.32 2.53 6.81
CA TRP A 87 -0.86 2.21 7.60
C TRP A 87 -0.55 1.19 8.69
N ARG A 88 0.17 0.11 8.35
CA ARG A 88 0.61 -0.89 9.32
C ARG A 88 1.54 -0.31 10.38
N LEU A 89 2.50 0.52 9.99
CA LEU A 89 3.41 1.21 10.90
C LEU A 89 2.67 2.08 11.90
N VAL A 90 1.68 2.86 11.44
CA VAL A 90 0.84 3.70 12.34
C VAL A 90 0.02 2.84 13.29
N LEU A 91 -0.58 1.74 12.83
CA LEU A 91 -1.33 0.83 13.69
C LEU A 91 -0.45 0.17 14.75
N ASP A 92 0.84 -0.04 14.44
CA ASP A 92 1.84 -0.57 15.38
C ASP A 92 2.50 0.52 16.25
N GLY A 93 2.03 1.76 16.16
CA GLY A 93 2.44 2.89 16.98
C GLY A 93 3.69 3.63 16.51
N ALA A 94 4.17 3.37 15.30
CA ALA A 94 5.32 4.08 14.74
C ALA A 94 4.95 5.50 14.29
N ASP A 95 5.86 6.46 14.52
CA ASP A 95 5.78 7.79 13.94
C ASP A 95 6.29 7.76 12.48
N VAL A 96 5.40 7.97 11.54
CA VAL A 96 5.72 7.98 10.10
C VAL A 96 6.01 9.38 9.55
N GLY A 97 5.98 10.41 10.40
CA GLY A 97 6.24 11.80 10.03
C GLY A 97 5.28 12.31 8.95
N LEU A 98 5.83 13.00 7.94
CA LEU A 98 5.03 13.60 6.85
C LEU A 98 4.67 12.62 5.72
N ARG A 99 5.16 11.40 5.72
CA ARG A 99 5.05 10.43 4.61
C ARG A 99 3.62 10.17 4.18
N PHE A 100 2.67 10.08 5.13
CA PHE A 100 1.26 9.96 4.76
C PHE A 100 0.71 11.16 4.02
N GLY A 101 1.19 12.38 4.34
CA GLY A 101 0.82 13.59 3.61
C GLY A 101 1.21 13.51 2.14
N GLU A 102 2.45 13.09 1.86
CA GLU A 102 2.99 12.92 0.51
C GLU A 102 2.21 11.88 -0.31
N VAL A 103 1.96 10.70 0.29
CA VAL A 103 1.16 9.65 -0.33
C VAL A 103 -0.28 10.10 -0.61
N ALA A 104 -0.89 10.83 0.32
CA ALA A 104 -2.23 11.36 0.14
C ALA A 104 -2.32 12.43 -0.96
N ASP A 105 -1.27 13.29 -1.12
CA ASP A 105 -1.16 14.23 -2.24
C ASP A 105 -1.15 13.49 -3.58
N GLU A 106 -0.39 12.40 -3.67
CA GLU A 106 -0.31 11.60 -4.89
C GLU A 106 -1.64 10.90 -5.21
N TRP A 107 -2.30 10.29 -4.23
CA TRP A 107 -3.63 9.70 -4.43
C TRP A 107 -4.65 10.74 -4.88
N GLU A 108 -4.64 11.91 -4.23
CA GLU A 108 -5.58 12.98 -4.60
C GLU A 108 -5.36 13.48 -6.02
N SER A 109 -4.10 13.58 -6.47
CA SER A 109 -3.76 14.00 -7.84
C SER A 109 -4.24 13.01 -8.92
N LYS A 110 -4.39 11.73 -8.57
CA LYS A 110 -4.82 10.66 -9.48
C LYS A 110 -6.32 10.36 -9.40
N LEU A 111 -7.02 10.93 -8.43
CA LEU A 111 -8.38 10.54 -8.06
C LEU A 111 -9.38 10.65 -9.22
N ASP A 112 -9.32 11.71 -10.03
CA ASP A 112 -10.26 11.91 -11.13
C ASP A 112 -10.07 10.93 -12.30
N GLY A 113 -8.89 10.32 -12.44
CA GLY A 113 -8.61 9.32 -13.47
C GLY A 113 -8.72 7.88 -12.99
N GLU A 114 -8.49 7.63 -11.70
CA GLU A 114 -8.37 6.29 -11.14
C GLU A 114 -9.49 5.90 -10.18
N GLY A 115 -10.17 6.87 -9.56
CA GLY A 115 -11.20 6.59 -8.57
C GLY A 115 -12.40 5.82 -9.15
N GLY A 116 -12.78 4.73 -8.50
CA GLY A 116 -13.84 3.82 -8.93
C GLY A 116 -13.43 2.81 -10.00
N ASN A 117 -12.15 2.78 -10.40
CA ASN A 117 -11.67 1.82 -11.40
C ASN A 117 -11.34 0.45 -10.79
N TYR A 118 -10.88 0.44 -9.54
CA TYR A 118 -10.49 -0.79 -8.86
C TYR A 118 -10.60 -0.64 -7.33
N ALA A 119 -11.54 -1.36 -6.73
CA ALA A 119 -11.86 -1.28 -5.29
C ALA A 119 -10.64 -1.41 -4.36
N PHE A 120 -9.65 -2.21 -4.75
CA PHE A 120 -8.42 -2.37 -3.98
C PHE A 120 -7.58 -1.08 -3.93
N ASN A 121 -7.46 -0.37 -5.04
CA ASN A 121 -6.76 0.91 -5.10
C ASN A 121 -7.55 1.98 -4.33
N ASP A 122 -8.86 2.02 -4.50
CA ASP A 122 -9.76 2.96 -3.82
C ASP A 122 -9.69 2.80 -2.31
N LEU A 123 -9.56 1.55 -1.82
CA LEU A 123 -9.34 1.26 -0.41
C LEU A 123 -8.04 1.91 0.09
N HIS A 124 -6.93 1.81 -0.66
CA HIS A 124 -5.65 2.40 -0.24
C HIS A 124 -5.68 3.93 -0.30
N ALA A 125 -6.33 4.52 -1.29
CA ALA A 125 -6.59 5.96 -1.29
C ALA A 125 -7.39 6.40 -0.06
N ALA A 126 -8.42 5.65 0.32
CA ALA A 126 -9.21 5.92 1.53
C ALA A 126 -8.38 5.84 2.81
N LEU A 127 -7.46 4.88 2.94
CA LEU A 127 -6.52 4.79 4.08
C LEU A 127 -5.66 6.06 4.19
N ALA A 128 -5.09 6.51 3.06
CA ALA A 128 -4.27 7.72 3.03
C ALA A 128 -5.07 8.99 3.40
N PHE A 129 -6.30 9.12 2.89
CA PHE A 129 -7.16 10.25 3.19
C PHE A 129 -7.64 10.24 4.65
N ALA A 130 -7.97 9.06 5.20
CA ALA A 130 -8.36 8.92 6.61
C ALA A 130 -7.19 9.29 7.55
N ALA A 131 -5.98 8.78 7.28
CA ALA A 131 -4.80 9.04 8.07
C ALA A 131 -4.39 10.53 8.10
N THR A 132 -4.80 11.30 7.07
CA THR A 132 -4.44 12.72 6.92
C THR A 132 -5.61 13.69 7.11
N GLY A 133 -6.79 13.18 7.46
CA GLY A 133 -7.99 14.01 7.68
C GLY A 133 -8.50 14.71 6.41
N ARG A 134 -8.29 14.14 5.21
CA ARG A 134 -8.70 14.73 3.93
C ARG A 134 -10.16 14.42 3.60
N ASP A 135 -11.07 14.98 4.37
CA ASP A 135 -12.51 14.72 4.21
C ASP A 135 -13.05 15.06 2.82
N ALA A 136 -12.56 16.12 2.19
CA ALA A 136 -12.99 16.53 0.84
C ALA A 136 -12.54 15.50 -0.22
N ALA A 137 -11.31 15.01 -0.16
CA ALA A 137 -10.80 13.96 -1.04
C ALA A 137 -11.55 12.63 -0.81
N MET A 138 -11.81 12.27 0.44
CA MET A 138 -12.62 11.09 0.80
C MET A 138 -14.04 11.19 0.22
N ALA A 139 -14.68 12.35 0.30
CA ALA A 139 -16.02 12.55 -0.26
C ALA A 139 -16.02 12.41 -1.81
N ARG A 140 -14.99 12.93 -2.49
CA ARG A 140 -14.81 12.76 -3.95
C ARG A 140 -14.60 11.28 -4.30
N LEU A 141 -13.73 10.55 -3.57
CA LEU A 141 -13.53 9.13 -3.77
C LEU A 141 -14.84 8.35 -3.67
N LEU A 142 -15.64 8.61 -2.63
CA LEU A 142 -16.95 7.97 -2.45
C LEU A 142 -17.91 8.26 -3.60
N GLN A 143 -17.84 9.44 -4.23
CA GLN A 143 -18.64 9.76 -5.43
C GLN A 143 -18.19 8.94 -6.64
N HIS A 144 -16.88 8.75 -6.85
CA HIS A 144 -16.35 7.91 -7.94
C HIS A 144 -16.76 6.45 -7.76
N VAL A 145 -16.58 5.90 -6.57
CA VAL A 145 -16.97 4.53 -6.22
C VAL A 145 -18.48 4.32 -6.34
N ALA A 146 -19.31 5.31 -5.93
CA ALA A 146 -20.76 5.23 -6.08
C ALA A 146 -21.18 5.14 -7.54
N ARG A 147 -20.58 5.94 -8.43
CA ARG A 147 -20.83 5.87 -9.89
C ARG A 147 -20.40 4.53 -10.48
N ALA A 148 -19.22 4.02 -10.09
CA ALA A 148 -18.74 2.71 -10.54
C ALA A 148 -19.67 1.57 -10.08
N ALA A 149 -20.22 1.66 -8.88
CA ALA A 149 -21.16 0.71 -8.30
C ALA A 149 -22.49 0.60 -9.07
N GLU A 150 -22.86 1.61 -9.88
CA GLU A 150 -24.06 1.56 -10.74
C GLU A 150 -23.88 0.61 -11.94
N SER A 151 -22.64 0.27 -12.29
CA SER A 151 -22.38 -0.62 -13.43
C SER A 151 -22.80 -2.07 -13.14
N THR A 152 -23.20 -2.79 -14.20
CA THR A 152 -23.63 -4.19 -14.11
C THR A 152 -22.46 -5.19 -14.20
N GLY A 153 -21.24 -4.70 -14.46
CA GLY A 153 -20.04 -5.52 -14.56
C GLY A 153 -19.52 -6.00 -13.20
N THR A 154 -18.51 -6.88 -13.24
CA THR A 154 -17.88 -7.45 -12.04
C THR A 154 -17.26 -6.38 -11.14
N ASN A 155 -16.66 -5.32 -11.72
CA ASN A 155 -16.13 -4.20 -10.95
C ASN A 155 -17.26 -3.47 -10.19
N GLY A 156 -18.40 -3.19 -10.84
CA GLY A 156 -19.53 -2.57 -10.16
C GLY A 156 -20.09 -3.42 -9.02
N ALA A 157 -20.12 -4.74 -9.17
CA ALA A 157 -20.49 -5.65 -8.09
C ALA A 157 -19.47 -5.57 -6.94
N MET A 158 -18.17 -5.58 -7.24
CA MET A 158 -17.10 -5.45 -6.24
C MET A 158 -17.19 -4.11 -5.48
N GLU A 159 -17.46 -3.02 -6.19
CA GLU A 159 -17.64 -1.70 -5.55
C GLU A 159 -18.86 -1.66 -4.64
N ARG A 160 -20.00 -2.23 -5.04
CA ARG A 160 -21.21 -2.28 -4.21
C ARG A 160 -21.03 -3.13 -2.96
N GLU A 161 -20.44 -4.32 -3.13
CA GLU A 161 -20.44 -5.36 -2.09
C GLU A 161 -19.24 -5.25 -1.15
N VAL A 162 -18.11 -4.71 -1.62
CA VAL A 162 -16.85 -4.65 -0.90
C VAL A 162 -16.30 -3.23 -0.80
N GLY A 163 -16.03 -2.56 -1.92
CA GLY A 163 -15.35 -1.27 -1.96
C GLY A 163 -16.06 -0.20 -1.13
N MET A 164 -17.30 0.09 -1.45
CA MET A 164 -18.11 1.11 -0.76
C MET A 164 -18.26 0.84 0.75
N PRO A 165 -18.61 -0.37 1.22
CA PRO A 165 -18.67 -0.66 2.66
C PRO A 165 -17.34 -0.45 3.38
N LEU A 166 -16.22 -0.92 2.80
CA LEU A 166 -14.90 -0.77 3.41
C LEU A 166 -14.45 0.69 3.46
N ILE A 167 -14.60 1.45 2.37
CA ILE A 167 -14.22 2.88 2.35
C ILE A 167 -15.03 3.67 3.38
N ARG A 168 -16.33 3.39 3.52
CA ARG A 168 -17.16 4.01 4.57
C ARG A 168 -16.69 3.65 5.99
N ALA A 169 -16.31 2.40 6.21
CA ALA A 169 -15.77 1.96 7.49
C ALA A 169 -14.45 2.67 7.82
N ILE A 170 -13.53 2.79 6.84
CA ILE A 170 -12.27 3.53 6.99
C ILE A 170 -12.53 5.01 7.27
N ALA A 171 -13.45 5.63 6.52
CA ALA A 171 -13.82 7.02 6.75
C ALA A 171 -14.43 7.25 8.14
N ALA A 172 -15.18 6.29 8.68
CA ALA A 172 -15.69 6.34 10.05
C ALA A 172 -14.56 6.17 11.07
N TYR A 173 -13.68 5.22 10.88
CA TYR A 173 -12.53 4.96 11.74
C TYR A 173 -11.60 6.19 11.85
N GLY A 174 -11.33 6.88 10.74
CA GLY A 174 -10.48 8.08 10.73
C GLY A 174 -11.08 9.29 11.48
N ARG A 175 -12.37 9.27 11.78
CA ARG A 175 -13.04 10.33 12.57
C ARG A 175 -13.16 10.03 14.07
N GLY A 176 -12.78 8.85 14.52
CA GLY A 176 -12.88 8.37 15.92
C GLY A 176 -14.24 7.75 16.19
#